data_9ed8e3cdca276df5734d4672155f17e7
#
_entry.id   9ed8e3cdca276df5734d4672155f17e7
#
_cell.length_a   1.000
_cell.length_b   1.000
_cell.length_c   1.000
_cell.angle_alpha   90.00
_cell.angle_beta   90.00
_cell.angle_gamma   90.00
#
_symmetry.space_group_name_H-M   'P 1'
#
loop_
_entity.id
_entity.type
_entity.pdbx_description
1 polymer ?
#
loop_
_entity_poly.entity_id
_entity_poly.type
_entity_poly.pdbx_seq_one_letter_code
_entity_poly.pdbx_strand_id
1 'polypeptide(L)'
;MKKLCMICGLAALCAMGAPMKQPAFRMTEAELLAVLNENGLNDKVTACQELSHVATPAAVPALAALLSDATEPALFLAARFALENTPGPEAKNALENALKTVKDAKRRSGIEKSLAARANPVPAGYAGASEKLTAFPPKNAVQRGDISAVPALVEAALGSGFGATLARRHLVGFPNDAIVGEMLALAESADSKKARLAVGVLGERQASACFAKFCAIARSTKDAGLRNEVFKAFAAFCRVEQVPTLLELLKEMPGEDRLVGAIVHMGANCFKPDNDSIEIVKAEYGWYGDGSANAKPLVADVTAMVKALVASGSRSIISSNRLAGQGGFPHDPAPGKHKLLRLTFRKAGGPAVTLLTPETQECKLVGSTLDARFAGPLVDACKTADGKFRDALVKIVNALERKGDVQGADAVLFRPIFNGKDLAGWSQQDGYFSVKDGVIVGASTPDHLCKPNHHLVYTAETFTDFELRGEFRLSRGANSGIQIHCKPQYIGDNGYQADMNGGGNYVGFLYHPRQHLVGERGADVTLAADGAKTVARFADGASLQSLYRIEQWNDIRVKVAGRSITVWINGVRTTSVEDAREEFFPSSGHIALQLHQGPPMTVEFRNLRVR
;
A
#
# COMPACT_ATOMS: atom_id res chain seq x y z
N MET A 1 -2.25 6.38 30.51
CA MET A 1 -2.96 5.93 29.28
C MET A 1 -3.06 6.99 28.19
N LYS A 2 -3.34 8.28 28.43
CA LYS A 2 -3.47 9.29 27.33
C LYS A 2 -2.15 9.72 26.66
N LYS A 3 -1.02 9.69 27.33
CA LYS A 3 0.26 10.20 26.78
C LYS A 3 1.13 9.15 26.08
N LEU A 4 1.03 7.90 26.44
CA LEU A 4 1.80 6.83 25.79
C LEU A 4 1.03 6.13 24.65
N CYS A 5 -0.32 6.13 24.68
CA CYS A 5 -1.12 5.88 23.47
C CYS A 5 -0.82 6.88 22.34
N MET A 6 -0.18 8.02 22.63
CA MET A 6 0.33 8.91 21.58
C MET A 6 1.48 8.29 20.77
N ILE A 7 2.27 7.38 21.32
CA ILE A 7 3.37 6.75 20.55
C ILE A 7 2.82 5.68 19.58
N CYS A 8 1.79 4.93 19.98
CA CYS A 8 1.04 4.05 19.05
C CYS A 8 -0.07 4.77 18.29
N GLY A 9 -0.59 5.88 18.81
CA GLY A 9 -1.65 6.69 18.19
C GLY A 9 -1.16 7.64 17.10
N LEU A 10 0.16 7.88 16.96
CA LEU A 10 0.68 8.71 15.86
C LEU A 10 0.53 8.04 14.49
N ALA A 11 0.37 6.72 14.42
CA ALA A 11 -0.05 6.06 13.19
C ALA A 11 -1.52 6.35 12.81
N ALA A 12 -2.36 6.78 13.78
CA ALA A 12 -3.77 7.07 13.58
C ALA A 12 -4.08 8.59 13.46
N LEU A 13 -3.16 9.47 13.87
CA LEU A 13 -3.34 10.94 13.80
C LEU A 13 -2.79 11.57 12.51
N CYS A 14 -2.19 10.80 11.62
CA CYS A 14 -1.86 11.24 10.25
C CYS A 14 -3.08 11.52 9.36
N ALA A 15 -4.31 11.38 9.88
CA ALA A 15 -5.56 11.62 9.14
C ALA A 15 -6.12 13.04 9.27
N MET A 16 -5.53 13.92 10.07
CA MET A 16 -6.00 15.29 10.18
C MET A 16 -4.91 16.27 9.75
N GLY A 17 -5.11 16.91 8.60
CA GLY A 17 -4.19 17.85 7.94
C GLY A 17 -3.87 19.13 8.71
N ALA A 18 -3.40 19.01 9.95
CA ALA A 18 -2.69 20.06 10.62
C ALA A 18 -1.21 20.02 10.16
N PRO A 19 -0.52 21.15 9.96
CA PRO A 19 0.89 21.14 9.70
C PRO A 19 1.56 20.39 10.84
N MET A 20 2.18 19.23 10.53
CA MET A 20 2.98 18.53 11.51
C MET A 20 4.11 19.49 11.89
N LYS A 21 4.00 20.11 13.07
CA LYS A 21 5.20 20.57 13.76
C LYS A 21 6.14 19.38 13.77
N GLN A 22 7.40 19.59 13.41
CA GLN A 22 8.46 18.60 13.51
C GLN A 22 8.19 17.72 14.73
N PRO A 23 8.33 16.41 14.65
CA PRO A 23 8.36 15.61 15.85
C PRO A 23 9.59 16.08 16.63
N ALA A 24 9.40 17.03 17.52
CA ALA A 24 10.26 17.25 18.66
C ALA A 24 10.10 16.01 19.54
N PHE A 25 10.56 14.86 19.03
CA PHE A 25 10.47 13.62 19.74
C PHE A 25 11.77 13.35 20.47
N ARG A 26 11.86 13.99 21.58
CA ARG A 26 12.28 13.33 22.81
C ARG A 26 11.39 13.89 23.89
N MET A 27 10.67 12.99 24.54
CA MET A 27 10.09 13.33 25.83
C MET A 27 11.22 13.92 26.67
N THR A 28 10.95 15.01 27.33
CA THR A 28 11.90 15.60 28.29
C THR A 28 12.15 14.58 29.39
N GLU A 29 13.30 14.69 30.06
CA GLU A 29 13.60 13.83 31.23
C GLU A 29 12.45 13.82 32.23
N ALA A 30 11.82 14.98 32.51
CA ALA A 30 10.68 15.08 33.42
C ALA A 30 9.46 14.30 32.92
N GLU A 31 9.17 14.31 31.64
CA GLU A 31 8.07 13.52 31.05
C GLU A 31 8.35 12.03 31.10
N LEU A 32 9.60 11.60 30.84
CA LEU A 32 10.01 10.21 30.95
C LEU A 32 9.95 9.71 32.39
N LEU A 33 10.34 10.55 33.35
CA LEU A 33 10.22 10.23 34.77
C LEU A 33 8.76 10.10 35.23
N ALA A 34 7.86 10.92 34.68
CA ALA A 34 6.43 10.81 34.94
C ALA A 34 5.88 9.45 34.48
N VAL A 35 6.32 8.92 33.31
CA VAL A 35 5.93 7.61 32.80
C VAL A 35 6.36 6.48 33.74
N LEU A 36 7.50 6.59 34.42
CA LEU A 36 7.93 5.58 35.39
C LEU A 36 6.97 5.44 36.57
N ASN A 37 6.19 6.48 36.88
CA ASN A 37 5.18 6.47 37.94
C ASN A 37 3.79 6.03 37.43
N GLU A 38 3.59 5.90 36.13
CA GLU A 38 2.34 5.47 35.51
C GLU A 38 2.29 3.93 35.37
N ASN A 39 1.11 3.38 35.08
CA ASN A 39 0.93 1.94 34.89
C ASN A 39 1.26 1.52 33.45
N GLY A 40 2.01 0.45 33.28
CA GLY A 40 2.34 -0.16 31.98
C GLY A 40 3.80 -0.58 31.91
N LEU A 41 4.06 -1.89 31.98
CA LEU A 41 5.44 -2.42 31.96
C LEU A 41 6.23 -2.00 30.72
N ASN A 42 5.62 -2.15 29.53
CA ASN A 42 6.27 -1.81 28.27
C ASN A 42 6.62 -0.32 28.17
N ASP A 43 5.76 0.53 28.71
CA ASP A 43 5.92 1.97 28.72
C ASP A 43 7.08 2.38 29.61
N LYS A 44 7.20 1.78 30.79
CA LYS A 44 8.32 1.97 31.72
C LYS A 44 9.63 1.50 31.14
N VAL A 45 9.64 0.35 30.45
CA VAL A 45 10.84 -0.17 29.77
C VAL A 45 11.28 0.81 28.69
N THR A 46 10.37 1.31 27.86
CA THR A 46 10.65 2.31 26.82
C THR A 46 11.17 3.61 27.44
N ALA A 47 10.55 4.11 28.52
CA ALA A 47 11.00 5.30 29.22
C ALA A 47 12.42 5.14 29.78
N CYS A 48 12.76 3.99 30.36
CA CYS A 48 14.13 3.70 30.81
C CYS A 48 15.12 3.66 29.63
N GLN A 49 14.73 3.10 28.49
CA GLN A 49 15.57 3.09 27.28
C GLN A 49 15.86 4.50 26.79
N GLU A 50 14.85 5.38 26.73
CA GLU A 50 15.04 6.79 26.36
C GLU A 50 15.86 7.55 27.41
N LEU A 51 15.62 7.31 28.72
CA LEU A 51 16.42 7.87 29.81
C LEU A 51 17.90 7.48 29.70
N SER A 52 18.24 6.31 29.14
CA SER A 52 19.64 5.95 28.91
C SER A 52 20.40 6.95 28.02
N HIS A 53 19.69 7.79 27.30
CA HIS A 53 20.26 8.78 26.38
C HIS A 53 20.20 10.22 26.93
N VAL A 54 19.21 10.53 27.79
CA VAL A 54 18.94 11.91 28.21
C VAL A 54 19.01 12.13 29.73
N ALA A 55 19.11 11.04 30.53
CA ALA A 55 19.09 11.14 31.97
C ALA A 55 20.24 11.99 32.54
N THR A 56 19.86 12.89 33.44
CA THR A 56 20.75 13.63 34.32
C THR A 56 20.81 12.96 35.70
N PRO A 57 21.63 13.43 36.64
CA PRO A 57 21.58 12.94 38.02
C PRO A 57 20.20 13.01 38.68
N ALA A 58 19.31 13.87 38.20
CA ALA A 58 17.94 13.98 38.70
C ALA A 58 17.10 12.71 38.47
N ALA A 59 17.40 11.91 37.43
CA ALA A 59 16.72 10.65 37.16
C ALA A 59 17.16 9.50 38.06
N VAL A 60 18.32 9.62 38.72
CA VAL A 60 18.94 8.52 39.47
C VAL A 60 18.04 7.93 40.55
N PRO A 61 17.32 8.70 41.40
CA PRO A 61 16.46 8.11 42.43
C PRO A 61 15.36 7.22 41.84
N ALA A 62 14.70 7.65 40.76
CA ALA A 62 13.63 6.90 40.12
C ALA A 62 14.14 5.61 39.44
N LEU A 63 15.29 5.69 38.76
CA LEU A 63 15.93 4.53 38.13
C LEU A 63 16.48 3.54 39.17
N ALA A 64 17.05 4.03 40.27
CA ALA A 64 17.58 3.20 41.36
C ALA A 64 16.47 2.38 42.05
N ALA A 65 15.30 2.97 42.22
CA ALA A 65 14.14 2.27 42.80
C ALA A 65 13.70 1.03 42.00
N LEU A 66 14.05 0.96 40.73
CA LEU A 66 13.77 -0.16 39.84
C LEU A 66 14.84 -1.27 39.89
N LEU A 67 15.94 -1.08 40.65
CA LEU A 67 17.00 -2.09 40.83
C LEU A 67 16.74 -2.99 42.04
N SER A 68 15.65 -3.75 41.97
CA SER A 68 15.30 -4.73 43.05
C SER A 68 14.99 -6.11 42.45
N ASP A 69 15.05 -7.15 43.31
CA ASP A 69 14.67 -8.51 42.90
C ASP A 69 13.16 -8.64 42.58
N ALA A 70 12.33 -7.73 43.07
CA ALA A 70 10.89 -7.69 42.79
C ALA A 70 10.54 -7.05 41.46
N THR A 71 11.46 -6.32 40.81
CA THR A 71 11.23 -5.65 39.55
C THR A 71 11.21 -6.63 38.39
N GLU A 72 10.30 -6.46 37.43
CA GLU A 72 10.25 -7.27 36.22
C GLU A 72 11.61 -7.28 35.49
N PRO A 73 12.08 -8.44 34.98
CA PRO A 73 13.43 -8.55 34.40
C PRO A 73 13.75 -7.56 33.30
N ALA A 74 12.81 -7.29 32.41
CA ALA A 74 13.00 -6.34 31.30
C ALA A 74 13.16 -4.90 31.81
N LEU A 75 12.35 -4.51 32.80
CA LEU A 75 12.41 -3.18 33.40
C LEU A 75 13.68 -3.00 34.23
N PHE A 76 14.08 -4.00 35.00
CA PHE A 76 15.34 -4.01 35.73
C PHE A 76 16.53 -3.81 34.78
N LEU A 77 16.55 -4.54 33.64
CA LEU A 77 17.60 -4.44 32.65
C LEU A 77 17.68 -3.03 32.04
N ALA A 78 16.51 -2.46 31.68
CA ALA A 78 16.43 -1.13 31.07
C ALA A 78 16.85 -0.03 32.07
N ALA A 79 16.40 -0.10 33.33
CA ALA A 79 16.78 0.85 34.37
C ALA A 79 18.27 0.77 34.71
N ARG A 80 18.83 -0.44 34.83
CA ARG A 80 20.26 -0.67 35.02
C ARG A 80 21.08 -0.03 33.90
N PHE A 81 20.66 -0.24 32.65
CA PHE A 81 21.33 0.33 31.48
C PHE A 81 21.21 1.86 31.43
N ALA A 82 20.06 2.41 31.84
CA ALA A 82 19.91 3.87 31.98
C ALA A 82 20.90 4.43 33.01
N LEU A 83 21.05 3.81 34.20
CA LEU A 83 22.02 4.20 35.22
C LEU A 83 23.48 4.02 34.75
N GLU A 84 23.76 2.99 33.97
CA GLU A 84 25.08 2.79 33.35
C GLU A 84 25.50 4.02 32.54
N ASN A 85 24.54 4.64 31.83
CA ASN A 85 24.78 5.77 30.94
C ASN A 85 24.51 7.15 31.58
N THR A 86 23.85 7.23 32.73
CA THR A 86 23.60 8.49 33.42
C THR A 86 24.93 9.08 33.96
N PRO A 87 25.25 10.34 33.69
CA PRO A 87 26.48 10.96 34.17
C PRO A 87 26.46 11.19 35.70
N GLY A 88 27.62 11.37 36.27
CA GLY A 88 27.78 11.71 37.69
C GLY A 88 28.04 10.52 38.61
N PRO A 89 28.55 10.82 39.84
CA PRO A 89 28.85 9.80 40.85
C PRO A 89 27.58 9.18 41.44
N GLU A 90 26.45 9.88 41.39
CA GLU A 90 25.15 9.43 41.96
C GLU A 90 24.69 8.12 41.33
N ALA A 91 24.82 8.01 40.00
CA ALA A 91 24.42 6.81 39.27
C ALA A 91 25.35 5.61 39.59
N LYS A 92 26.65 5.86 39.79
CA LYS A 92 27.60 4.84 40.28
C LYS A 92 27.20 4.37 41.67
N ASN A 93 26.96 5.28 42.59
CA ASN A 93 26.57 5.00 43.96
C ASN A 93 25.23 4.19 44.02
N ALA A 94 24.29 4.52 43.13
CA ALA A 94 23.03 3.79 43.00
C ALA A 94 23.25 2.32 42.59
N LEU A 95 24.12 2.08 41.60
CA LEU A 95 24.51 0.73 41.17
C LEU A 95 25.23 -0.04 42.30
N GLU A 96 26.18 0.61 42.98
CA GLU A 96 26.88 0.01 44.12
C GLU A 96 25.94 -0.36 45.29
N ASN A 97 24.96 0.48 45.57
CA ASN A 97 23.95 0.22 46.59
C ASN A 97 23.01 -0.92 46.17
N ALA A 98 22.58 -0.96 44.91
CA ALA A 98 21.79 -2.06 44.37
C ALA A 98 22.55 -3.41 44.47
N LEU A 99 23.86 -3.40 44.24
CA LEU A 99 24.68 -4.60 44.38
C LEU A 99 24.69 -5.18 45.78
N LYS A 100 24.49 -4.36 46.85
CA LYS A 100 24.39 -4.78 48.22
C LYS A 100 23.04 -5.45 48.55
N THR A 101 21.97 -5.09 47.85
CA THR A 101 20.58 -5.48 48.19
C THR A 101 20.02 -6.53 47.26
N VAL A 102 20.40 -6.56 45.99
CA VAL A 102 19.95 -7.54 44.99
C VAL A 102 20.58 -8.90 45.26
N LYS A 103 19.76 -9.95 45.38
CA LYS A 103 20.19 -11.32 45.68
C LYS A 103 20.32 -12.20 44.45
N ASP A 104 19.53 -11.94 43.42
CA ASP A 104 19.60 -12.70 42.16
C ASP A 104 20.99 -12.60 41.52
N ALA A 105 21.61 -13.76 41.32
CA ALA A 105 23.00 -13.84 40.83
C ALA A 105 23.18 -13.24 39.43
N LYS A 106 22.17 -13.38 38.51
CA LYS A 106 22.22 -12.86 37.16
C LYS A 106 22.10 -11.34 37.16
N ARG A 107 21.24 -10.78 37.99
CA ARG A 107 21.06 -9.34 38.17
C ARG A 107 22.31 -8.71 38.79
N ARG A 108 22.90 -9.36 39.81
CA ARG A 108 24.18 -8.93 40.42
C ARG A 108 25.30 -8.85 39.38
N SER A 109 25.49 -9.92 38.61
CA SER A 109 26.49 -9.94 37.52
C SER A 109 26.22 -8.85 36.49
N GLY A 110 24.95 -8.55 36.19
CA GLY A 110 24.58 -7.42 35.34
C GLY A 110 25.01 -6.06 35.91
N ILE A 111 24.79 -5.81 37.20
CA ILE A 111 25.20 -4.58 37.90
C ILE A 111 26.74 -4.45 37.93
N GLU A 112 27.46 -5.53 38.21
CA GLU A 112 28.92 -5.57 38.21
C GLU A 112 29.47 -5.16 36.81
N LYS A 113 28.87 -5.68 35.73
CA LYS A 113 29.20 -5.30 34.36
C LYS A 113 28.95 -3.80 34.10
N SER A 114 27.85 -3.25 34.60
CA SER A 114 27.56 -1.82 34.47
C SER A 114 28.55 -0.96 35.24
N LEU A 115 28.95 -1.37 36.43
CA LEU A 115 29.98 -0.68 37.20
C LEU A 115 31.36 -0.73 36.51
N ALA A 116 31.71 -1.90 35.94
CA ALA A 116 32.92 -2.06 35.15
C ALA A 116 32.89 -1.18 33.87
N ALA A 117 31.75 -1.12 33.19
CA ALA A 117 31.55 -0.26 32.01
C ALA A 117 31.65 1.23 32.35
N ARG A 118 31.23 1.65 33.54
CA ARG A 118 31.36 3.02 34.02
C ARG A 118 32.80 3.34 34.47
N ALA A 119 33.52 2.39 35.03
CA ALA A 119 34.92 2.54 35.43
C ALA A 119 35.87 2.55 34.22
N ASN A 120 35.52 1.75 33.22
CA ASN A 120 36.20 1.68 31.93
C ASN A 120 35.18 1.92 30.83
N PRO A 121 35.11 3.09 30.20
CA PRO A 121 34.09 3.41 29.19
C PRO A 121 34.14 2.52 27.92
N VAL A 122 35.01 1.52 27.91
CA VAL A 122 35.13 0.51 26.85
C VAL A 122 34.87 -0.88 27.44
N PRO A 123 33.77 -1.58 27.10
CA PRO A 123 33.55 -2.95 27.53
C PRO A 123 34.69 -3.87 27.08
N ALA A 124 35.17 -4.74 27.97
CA ALA A 124 36.30 -5.66 27.71
C ALA A 124 36.11 -6.64 26.53
N GLY A 125 34.88 -6.81 26.01
CA GLY A 125 34.58 -7.58 24.80
C GLY A 125 34.73 -6.80 23.48
N TYR A 126 35.09 -5.53 23.52
CA TYR A 126 35.24 -4.64 22.37
C TYR A 126 36.67 -4.14 22.17
N ALA A 127 37.65 -4.92 22.57
CA ALA A 127 39.08 -4.55 22.48
C ALA A 127 39.54 -4.18 21.06
N GLY A 128 38.86 -4.64 20.00
CA GLY A 128 39.10 -4.21 18.61
C GLY A 128 38.35 -2.93 18.21
N ALA A 129 37.44 -2.43 19.05
CA ALA A 129 36.71 -1.19 18.81
C ALA A 129 37.28 -0.01 19.64
N SER A 130 38.22 -0.27 20.56
CA SER A 130 38.69 0.72 21.52
C SER A 130 39.45 1.89 20.85
N GLU A 131 40.25 1.63 19.83
CA GLU A 131 40.91 2.70 19.07
C GLU A 131 39.94 3.60 18.29
N LYS A 132 38.76 3.05 17.88
CA LYS A 132 37.74 3.82 17.17
C LYS A 132 36.76 4.54 18.11
N LEU A 133 36.62 4.11 19.36
CA LEU A 133 35.78 4.75 20.37
C LEU A 133 36.46 5.91 21.08
N THR A 134 37.79 5.97 21.08
CA THR A 134 38.54 7.15 21.53
C THR A 134 38.35 8.36 20.62
N ALA A 135 37.85 8.15 19.39
CA ALA A 135 37.48 9.21 18.46
C ALA A 135 36.05 9.74 18.65
N PHE A 136 35.27 9.16 19.57
CA PHE A 136 33.90 9.64 19.82
C PHE A 136 33.97 10.98 20.57
N PRO A 137 33.32 12.04 20.04
CA PRO A 137 33.39 13.34 20.70
C PRO A 137 32.76 13.27 22.10
N PRO A 138 33.23 14.08 23.04
CA PRO A 138 32.66 14.11 24.38
C PRO A 138 31.17 14.29 24.34
N LYS A 139 30.44 13.45 25.07
CA LYS A 139 28.96 13.46 25.12
C LYS A 139 28.40 14.88 25.30
N ASN A 140 29.07 15.70 26.09
CA ASN A 140 28.70 17.09 26.36
C ASN A 140 28.82 18.02 25.14
N ALA A 141 29.77 17.80 24.23
CA ALA A 141 29.91 18.59 23.01
C ALA A 141 28.74 18.30 22.06
N VAL A 142 28.39 17.01 21.88
CA VAL A 142 27.26 16.60 21.06
C VAL A 142 25.92 17.14 21.60
N GLN A 143 25.74 17.08 22.92
CA GLN A 143 24.51 17.57 23.58
C GLN A 143 24.35 19.09 23.50
N ARG A 144 25.46 19.85 23.48
CA ARG A 144 25.44 21.30 23.29
C ARG A 144 25.35 21.74 21.84
N GLY A 145 25.41 20.80 20.89
CA GLY A 145 25.39 21.11 19.45
C GLY A 145 26.70 21.77 18.98
N ASP A 146 27.82 21.41 19.60
CA ASP A 146 29.12 21.86 19.18
C ASP A 146 29.49 21.21 17.84
N ILE A 147 29.54 22.04 16.80
CA ILE A 147 29.73 21.58 15.42
C ILE A 147 31.09 20.89 15.22
N SER A 148 32.09 21.21 16.05
CA SER A 148 33.39 20.54 16.02
C SER A 148 33.34 19.04 16.32
N ALA A 149 32.22 18.56 16.89
CA ALA A 149 31.97 17.14 17.15
C ALA A 149 31.53 16.34 15.90
N VAL A 150 31.07 17.03 14.86
CA VAL A 150 30.49 16.39 13.67
C VAL A 150 31.48 15.51 12.91
N PRO A 151 32.71 15.91 12.63
CA PRO A 151 33.66 15.04 11.91
C PRO A 151 33.91 13.70 12.62
N ALA A 152 34.06 13.70 13.94
CA ALA A 152 34.26 12.48 14.71
C ALA A 152 33.00 11.60 14.74
N LEU A 153 31.81 12.20 14.78
CA LEU A 153 30.53 11.46 14.66
C LEU A 153 30.40 10.82 13.28
N VAL A 154 30.82 11.52 12.21
CA VAL A 154 30.79 11.00 10.84
C VAL A 154 31.70 9.77 10.73
N GLU A 155 32.95 9.85 11.19
CA GLU A 155 33.87 8.71 11.15
C GLU A 155 33.34 7.51 11.98
N ALA A 156 32.79 7.77 13.17
CA ALA A 156 32.18 6.73 13.97
C ALA A 156 30.93 6.10 13.29
N ALA A 157 30.11 6.89 12.62
CA ALA A 157 28.89 6.43 11.92
C ALA A 157 29.21 5.60 10.66
N LEU A 158 30.38 5.78 10.07
CA LEU A 158 30.88 4.97 8.95
C LEU A 158 31.39 3.59 9.37
N GLY A 159 31.59 3.37 10.66
CA GLY A 159 31.98 2.08 11.22
C GLY A 159 30.87 1.04 11.18
N SER A 160 30.95 0.07 12.09
CA SER A 160 29.95 -1.00 12.24
C SER A 160 29.55 -1.19 13.69
N GLY A 161 28.40 -1.86 13.90
CA GLY A 161 27.91 -2.21 15.23
C GLY A 161 27.19 -1.06 15.94
N PHE A 162 27.06 -1.21 17.27
CA PHE A 162 26.26 -0.30 18.10
C PHE A 162 26.78 1.14 18.08
N GLY A 163 28.12 1.32 18.13
CA GLY A 163 28.74 2.65 18.09
C GLY A 163 28.41 3.44 16.84
N ALA A 164 28.43 2.79 15.67
CA ALA A 164 28.07 3.42 14.41
C ALA A 164 26.59 3.83 14.37
N THR A 165 25.70 2.96 14.87
CA THR A 165 24.27 3.27 14.98
C THR A 165 24.01 4.45 15.90
N LEU A 166 24.71 4.51 17.04
CA LEU A 166 24.59 5.60 18.00
C LEU A 166 25.12 6.93 17.42
N ALA A 167 26.27 6.89 16.75
CA ALA A 167 26.83 8.08 16.09
C ALA A 167 25.88 8.63 15.03
N ARG A 168 25.28 7.76 14.20
CA ARG A 168 24.28 8.16 13.22
C ARG A 168 23.07 8.83 13.89
N ARG A 169 22.55 8.25 14.99
CA ARG A 169 21.45 8.86 15.76
C ARG A 169 21.81 10.24 16.30
N HIS A 170 23.04 10.43 16.76
CA HIS A 170 23.52 11.73 17.21
C HIS A 170 23.61 12.75 16.06
N LEU A 171 24.04 12.34 14.87
CA LEU A 171 24.02 13.21 13.69
C LEU A 171 22.59 13.61 13.31
N VAL A 172 21.65 12.66 13.32
CA VAL A 172 20.23 12.93 13.03
C VAL A 172 19.62 13.87 14.08
N GLY A 173 19.85 13.60 15.37
CA GLY A 173 19.31 14.39 16.49
C GLY A 173 20.22 15.56 16.92
N PHE A 174 21.20 15.97 16.12
CA PHE A 174 22.14 17.03 16.49
C PHE A 174 21.40 18.36 16.66
N PRO A 175 21.52 19.05 17.81
CA PRO A 175 20.66 20.17 18.16
C PRO A 175 20.93 21.48 17.39
N ASN A 176 22.11 21.59 16.74
CA ASN A 176 22.49 22.76 15.96
C ASN A 176 22.24 22.56 14.47
N ASP A 177 21.43 23.42 13.85
CA ASP A 177 21.10 23.35 12.43
C ASP A 177 22.30 23.64 11.49
N ALA A 178 23.41 24.19 12.00
CA ALA A 178 24.65 24.31 11.21
C ALA A 178 25.14 22.95 10.68
N ILE A 179 24.79 21.84 11.34
CA ILE A 179 25.10 20.48 10.83
C ILE A 179 24.54 20.25 9.41
N VAL A 180 23.44 20.91 9.03
CA VAL A 180 22.85 20.78 7.68
C VAL A 180 23.87 21.21 6.62
N GLY A 181 24.59 22.29 6.86
CA GLY A 181 25.69 22.77 5.97
C GLY A 181 26.83 21.75 5.87
N GLU A 182 27.29 21.23 7.01
CA GLU A 182 28.36 20.22 7.07
C GLU A 182 27.95 18.92 6.35
N MET A 183 26.74 18.43 6.62
CA MET A 183 26.23 17.24 5.95
C MET A 183 26.03 17.48 4.45
N LEU A 184 25.60 18.68 4.04
CA LEU A 184 25.43 18.99 2.62
C LEU A 184 26.78 19.01 1.88
N ALA A 185 27.83 19.57 2.49
CA ALA A 185 29.18 19.53 1.94
C ALA A 185 29.68 18.07 1.80
N LEU A 186 29.40 17.22 2.79
CA LEU A 186 29.73 15.78 2.72
C LEU A 186 28.92 15.03 1.67
N ALA A 187 27.65 15.41 1.45
CA ALA A 187 26.81 14.80 0.42
C ALA A 187 27.34 15.06 -1.02
N GLU A 188 28.08 16.15 -1.20
CA GLU A 188 28.74 16.54 -2.47
C GLU A 188 30.19 16.01 -2.56
N SER A 189 30.68 15.29 -1.55
CA SER A 189 32.06 14.79 -1.52
C SER A 189 32.31 13.63 -2.49
N ALA A 190 33.58 13.44 -2.90
CA ALA A 190 33.97 12.29 -3.71
C ALA A 190 33.94 10.96 -2.93
N ASP A 191 33.92 10.99 -1.59
CA ASP A 191 33.77 9.79 -0.76
C ASP A 191 32.31 9.33 -0.74
N SER A 192 32.03 8.31 -1.53
CA SER A 192 30.71 7.75 -1.68
C SER A 192 30.07 7.25 -0.37
N LYS A 193 30.87 6.78 0.61
CA LYS A 193 30.35 6.35 1.91
C LYS A 193 29.90 7.54 2.76
N LYS A 194 30.72 8.60 2.78
CA LYS A 194 30.39 9.85 3.47
C LYS A 194 29.19 10.53 2.84
N ALA A 195 29.16 10.58 1.51
CA ALA A 195 28.04 11.16 0.77
C ALA A 195 26.73 10.43 1.06
N ARG A 196 26.71 9.09 1.04
CA ARG A 196 25.51 8.29 1.39
C ARG A 196 25.08 8.50 2.84
N LEU A 197 26.03 8.51 3.79
CA LEU A 197 25.72 8.79 5.20
C LEU A 197 25.08 10.17 5.35
N ALA A 198 25.67 11.18 4.74
CA ALA A 198 25.23 12.57 4.83
C ALA A 198 23.82 12.76 4.26
N VAL A 199 23.56 12.23 3.06
CA VAL A 199 22.20 12.25 2.45
C VAL A 199 21.20 11.54 3.34
N GLY A 200 21.55 10.37 3.90
CA GLY A 200 20.67 9.64 4.80
C GLY A 200 20.37 10.41 6.09
N VAL A 201 21.37 11.05 6.71
CA VAL A 201 21.18 11.91 7.90
C VAL A 201 20.28 13.10 7.57
N LEU A 202 20.51 13.79 6.47
CA LEU A 202 19.68 14.93 6.03
C LEU A 202 18.24 14.52 5.72
N GLY A 203 18.03 13.33 5.14
CA GLY A 203 16.71 12.76 4.90
C GLY A 203 15.96 12.49 6.21
N GLU A 204 16.59 11.83 7.17
CA GLU A 204 16.01 11.55 8.49
C GLU A 204 15.75 12.83 9.30
N ARG A 205 16.57 13.86 9.13
CA ARG A 205 16.34 15.21 9.69
C ARG A 205 15.22 15.99 8.99
N GLN A 206 14.68 15.46 7.89
CA GLN A 206 13.68 16.14 7.05
C GLN A 206 14.15 17.52 6.55
N ALA A 207 15.44 17.61 6.16
CA ALA A 207 16.07 18.85 5.71
C ALA A 207 15.58 19.24 4.29
N SER A 208 14.33 19.68 4.17
CA SER A 208 13.67 20.00 2.90
C SER A 208 14.38 21.11 2.10
N ALA A 209 15.12 22.01 2.76
CA ALA A 209 15.95 23.01 2.10
C ALA A 209 17.04 22.40 1.20
N CYS A 210 17.42 21.13 1.42
CA CYS A 210 18.40 20.42 0.59
C CYS A 210 17.82 19.87 -0.72
N PHE A 211 16.51 19.99 -0.98
CA PHE A 211 15.82 19.35 -2.11
C PHE A 211 16.49 19.64 -3.47
N ALA A 212 16.78 20.91 -3.78
CA ALA A 212 17.40 21.27 -5.06
C ALA A 212 18.79 20.64 -5.25
N LYS A 213 19.59 20.60 -4.18
CA LYS A 213 20.90 19.95 -4.19
C LYS A 213 20.78 18.44 -4.37
N PHE A 214 19.81 17.82 -3.72
CA PHE A 214 19.54 16.38 -3.88
C PHE A 214 19.11 16.02 -5.30
N CYS A 215 18.30 16.87 -5.96
CA CYS A 215 18.01 16.71 -7.37
C CYS A 215 19.28 16.77 -8.25
N ALA A 216 20.20 17.68 -7.95
CA ALA A 216 21.48 17.79 -8.66
C ALA A 216 22.36 16.54 -8.43
N ILE A 217 22.46 16.06 -7.19
CA ILE A 217 23.19 14.82 -6.84
C ILE A 217 22.57 13.62 -7.58
N ALA A 218 21.25 13.48 -7.59
CA ALA A 218 20.56 12.39 -8.30
C ALA A 218 20.89 12.34 -9.79
N ARG A 219 20.99 13.53 -10.44
CA ARG A 219 21.33 13.66 -11.86
C ARG A 219 22.78 13.34 -12.15
N SER A 220 23.69 13.81 -11.32
CA SER A 220 25.14 13.77 -11.60
C SER A 220 25.82 12.49 -11.13
N THR A 221 25.32 11.85 -10.08
CA THR A 221 26.00 10.70 -9.48
C THR A 221 25.93 9.44 -10.33
N LYS A 222 27.08 8.78 -10.48
CA LYS A 222 27.15 7.41 -11.05
C LYS A 222 26.95 6.34 -9.98
N ASP A 223 26.96 6.71 -8.69
CA ASP A 223 26.78 5.81 -7.56
C ASP A 223 25.28 5.52 -7.34
N ALA A 224 24.83 4.34 -7.75
CA ALA A 224 23.45 3.89 -7.56
C ALA A 224 23.04 3.86 -6.07
N GLY A 225 23.99 3.59 -5.15
CA GLY A 225 23.72 3.61 -3.72
C GLY A 225 23.44 5.02 -3.20
N LEU A 226 24.21 6.02 -3.64
CA LEU A 226 23.99 7.42 -3.28
C LEU A 226 22.64 7.91 -3.87
N ARG A 227 22.35 7.58 -5.12
CA ARG A 227 21.07 7.92 -5.75
C ARG A 227 19.89 7.31 -4.97
N ASN A 228 20.02 6.08 -4.52
CA ASN A 228 19.00 5.43 -3.70
C ASN A 228 18.79 6.13 -2.36
N GLU A 229 19.85 6.62 -1.70
CA GLU A 229 19.70 7.40 -0.46
C GLU A 229 18.99 8.74 -0.72
N VAL A 230 19.27 9.42 -1.85
CA VAL A 230 18.54 10.62 -2.27
C VAL A 230 17.05 10.34 -2.42
N PHE A 231 16.67 9.25 -3.09
CA PHE A 231 15.25 8.92 -3.28
C PHE A 231 14.55 8.52 -1.97
N LYS A 232 15.25 7.89 -1.03
CA LYS A 232 14.73 7.67 0.34
C LYS A 232 14.50 8.99 1.07
N ALA A 233 15.43 9.94 0.94
CA ALA A 233 15.29 11.27 1.54
C ALA A 233 14.08 12.02 0.96
N PHE A 234 13.82 11.93 -0.35
CA PHE A 234 12.62 12.50 -0.97
C PHE A 234 11.34 11.93 -0.34
N ALA A 235 11.27 10.62 -0.13
CA ALA A 235 10.13 10.01 0.53
C ALA A 235 9.91 10.53 1.96
N ALA A 236 10.98 10.92 2.65
CA ALA A 236 10.92 11.39 4.03
C ALA A 236 10.46 12.85 4.16
N PHE A 237 10.91 13.76 3.27
CA PHE A 237 10.68 15.19 3.48
C PHE A 237 9.95 15.92 2.35
N CYS A 238 9.83 15.35 1.14
CA CYS A 238 9.15 16.06 0.05
C CYS A 238 7.67 16.28 0.36
N ARG A 239 7.19 17.42 -0.08
CA ARG A 239 5.79 17.85 0.03
C ARG A 239 5.20 17.98 -1.36
N VAL A 240 3.91 18.25 -1.42
CA VAL A 240 3.16 18.36 -2.68
C VAL A 240 3.74 19.43 -3.63
N GLU A 241 4.40 20.45 -3.11
CA GLU A 241 5.03 21.52 -3.87
C GLU A 241 6.21 21.03 -4.73
N GLN A 242 6.85 19.93 -4.36
CA GLN A 242 7.97 19.34 -5.11
C GLN A 242 7.52 18.36 -6.21
N VAL A 243 6.23 18.03 -6.31
CA VAL A 243 5.70 17.08 -7.29
C VAL A 243 6.12 17.39 -8.72
N PRO A 244 5.98 18.63 -9.22
CA PRO A 244 6.39 18.94 -10.60
C PRO A 244 7.86 18.59 -10.85
N THR A 245 8.76 18.99 -9.95
CA THR A 245 10.20 18.71 -10.08
C THR A 245 10.53 17.22 -10.02
N LEU A 246 9.81 16.47 -9.16
CA LEU A 246 10.01 15.01 -9.07
C LEU A 246 9.51 14.28 -10.32
N LEU A 247 8.44 14.76 -10.95
CA LEU A 247 7.95 14.20 -12.22
C LEU A 247 8.89 14.51 -13.38
N GLU A 248 9.50 15.71 -13.42
CA GLU A 248 10.56 16.01 -14.39
C GLU A 248 11.80 15.13 -14.17
N LEU A 249 12.22 14.96 -12.91
CA LEU A 249 13.31 14.05 -12.58
C LEU A 249 13.00 12.60 -12.99
N LEU A 250 11.75 12.15 -12.80
CA LEU A 250 11.30 10.84 -13.26
C LEU A 250 11.30 10.71 -14.78
N LYS A 251 10.95 11.76 -15.49
CA LYS A 251 11.02 11.80 -16.96
C LYS A 251 12.47 11.64 -17.45
N GLU A 252 13.43 12.26 -16.77
CA GLU A 252 14.86 12.11 -17.06
C GLU A 252 15.37 10.68 -16.71
N MET A 253 14.82 10.06 -15.69
CA MET A 253 15.24 8.76 -15.13
C MET A 253 14.07 7.78 -14.94
N PRO A 254 13.36 7.40 -16.01
CA PRO A 254 12.11 6.64 -15.89
C PRO A 254 12.28 5.19 -15.38
N GLY A 255 13.50 4.67 -15.39
CA GLY A 255 13.81 3.33 -14.88
C GLY A 255 14.09 3.25 -13.37
N GLU A 256 14.01 4.37 -12.64
CA GLU A 256 14.35 4.42 -11.21
C GLU A 256 13.14 4.07 -10.33
N ASP A 257 12.92 2.78 -10.08
CA ASP A 257 11.79 2.30 -9.26
C ASP A 257 11.75 2.90 -7.84
N ARG A 258 12.89 3.28 -7.28
CA ARG A 258 12.93 3.96 -5.98
C ARG A 258 12.40 5.39 -6.03
N LEU A 259 12.61 6.10 -7.13
CA LEU A 259 11.99 7.40 -7.35
C LEU A 259 10.47 7.27 -7.52
N VAL A 260 10.02 6.28 -8.30
CA VAL A 260 8.60 5.91 -8.38
C VAL A 260 8.04 5.65 -6.97
N GLY A 261 8.73 4.84 -6.17
CA GLY A 261 8.34 4.55 -4.79
C GLY A 261 8.25 5.78 -3.89
N ALA A 262 9.18 6.72 -4.02
CA ALA A 262 9.17 7.99 -3.27
C ALA A 262 7.95 8.86 -3.64
N ILE A 263 7.65 8.98 -4.93
CA ILE A 263 6.48 9.73 -5.42
C ILE A 263 5.18 9.06 -4.95
N VAL A 264 5.09 7.73 -5.01
CA VAL A 264 3.93 6.98 -4.50
C VAL A 264 3.75 7.19 -3.00
N HIS A 265 4.83 7.11 -2.21
CA HIS A 265 4.78 7.33 -0.76
C HIS A 265 4.25 8.73 -0.43
N MET A 266 4.77 9.75 -1.10
CA MET A 266 4.31 11.12 -0.93
C MET A 266 2.84 11.27 -1.35
N GLY A 267 2.45 10.75 -2.51
CA GLY A 267 1.07 10.82 -3.00
C GLY A 267 0.09 10.10 -2.08
N ALA A 268 0.49 8.95 -1.52
CA ALA A 268 -0.34 8.21 -0.56
C ALA A 268 -0.68 9.01 0.70
N ASN A 269 0.15 9.99 1.07
CA ASN A 269 -0.07 10.89 2.19
C ASN A 269 -0.82 12.19 1.82
N CYS A 270 -1.12 12.38 0.53
CA CYS A 270 -1.82 13.55 0.01
C CYS A 270 -3.32 13.31 -0.24
N PHE A 271 -3.86 12.14 0.14
CA PHE A 271 -5.29 11.90 0.02
C PHE A 271 -6.07 12.61 1.14
N LYS A 272 -7.14 13.27 0.74
CA LYS A 272 -8.09 13.90 1.65
C LYS A 272 -9.39 13.10 1.64
N PRO A 273 -10.00 12.81 2.80
CA PRO A 273 -11.34 12.24 2.85
C PRO A 273 -12.34 13.15 2.12
N ASP A 274 -13.22 12.56 1.31
CA ASP A 274 -14.31 13.30 0.71
C ASP A 274 -15.28 13.74 1.84
N ASN A 275 -15.64 15.00 1.86
CA ASN A 275 -16.60 15.56 2.83
C ASN A 275 -18.04 15.54 2.31
N ASP A 276 -18.32 14.76 1.27
CA ASP A 276 -19.64 14.67 0.68
C ASP A 276 -20.68 14.14 1.68
N SER A 277 -21.87 14.72 1.60
CA SER A 277 -23.02 14.17 2.29
C SER A 277 -23.40 12.81 1.73
N ILE A 278 -23.67 11.84 2.60
CA ILE A 278 -24.02 10.48 2.23
C ILE A 278 -25.47 10.24 2.59
N GLU A 279 -26.28 9.90 1.58
CA GLU A 279 -27.65 9.44 1.74
C GLU A 279 -27.72 7.94 1.53
N ILE A 280 -28.02 7.17 2.57
CA ILE A 280 -28.26 5.73 2.45
C ILE A 280 -29.64 5.51 1.88
N VAL A 281 -29.72 4.94 0.70
CA VAL A 281 -30.98 4.58 0.02
C VAL A 281 -31.49 3.24 0.52
N LYS A 282 -30.63 2.20 0.49
CA LYS A 282 -30.96 0.85 0.94
C LYS A 282 -29.70 0.10 1.39
N ALA A 283 -29.84 -0.74 2.40
CA ALA A 283 -28.78 -1.66 2.83
C ALA A 283 -29.40 -3.02 3.18
N GLU A 284 -28.87 -4.08 2.61
CA GLU A 284 -29.28 -5.46 2.83
C GLU A 284 -28.05 -6.30 3.14
N TYR A 285 -28.11 -7.15 4.17
CA TYR A 285 -27.00 -8.04 4.54
C TYR A 285 -27.49 -9.48 4.61
N GLY A 286 -26.76 -10.40 3.95
CA GLY A 286 -27.09 -11.81 3.97
C GLY A 286 -26.59 -12.59 2.76
N TRP A 287 -27.16 -13.76 2.55
CA TRP A 287 -26.89 -14.62 1.41
C TRP A 287 -27.95 -14.43 0.31
N TYR A 288 -27.51 -14.18 -0.92
CA TYR A 288 -28.38 -13.83 -2.05
C TYR A 288 -28.75 -15.04 -2.95
N GLY A 289 -28.48 -16.26 -2.51
CA GLY A 289 -28.71 -17.47 -3.28
C GLY A 289 -27.45 -18.02 -3.94
N ASP A 290 -27.55 -19.22 -4.52
CA ASP A 290 -26.46 -19.90 -5.22
C ASP A 290 -26.68 -19.97 -6.74
N GLY A 291 -27.66 -19.21 -7.25
CA GLY A 291 -28.01 -19.19 -8.67
C GLY A 291 -28.96 -20.34 -9.08
N SER A 292 -29.27 -21.27 -8.20
CA SER A 292 -30.30 -22.31 -8.49
C SER A 292 -31.71 -21.71 -8.51
N ALA A 293 -32.57 -22.25 -9.34
CA ALA A 293 -33.95 -21.76 -9.50
C ALA A 293 -34.77 -21.78 -8.20
N ASN A 294 -34.37 -22.61 -7.23
CA ASN A 294 -35.06 -22.79 -5.95
C ASN A 294 -34.37 -22.06 -4.78
N ALA A 295 -33.23 -21.41 -5.00
CA ALA A 295 -32.55 -20.68 -3.95
C ALA A 295 -33.35 -19.44 -3.55
N LYS A 296 -33.85 -19.43 -2.31
CA LYS A 296 -34.44 -18.22 -1.72
C LYS A 296 -33.38 -17.42 -1.00
N PRO A 297 -33.20 -16.13 -1.33
CA PRO A 297 -32.27 -15.27 -0.60
C PRO A 297 -32.62 -15.23 0.89
N LEU A 298 -31.60 -15.28 1.74
CA LEU A 298 -31.67 -15.13 3.19
C LEU A 298 -31.00 -13.83 3.56
N VAL A 299 -31.73 -12.72 3.45
CA VAL A 299 -31.20 -11.37 3.66
C VAL A 299 -32.01 -10.62 4.71
N ALA A 300 -31.33 -9.84 5.52
CA ALA A 300 -31.92 -8.89 6.45
C ALA A 300 -31.83 -7.47 5.88
N ASP A 301 -32.91 -6.70 6.00
CA ASP A 301 -32.86 -5.26 5.76
C ASP A 301 -32.14 -4.59 6.95
N VAL A 302 -30.98 -4.01 6.67
CA VAL A 302 -30.14 -3.33 7.66
C VAL A 302 -30.07 -1.82 7.41
N THR A 303 -30.97 -1.29 6.60
CA THR A 303 -30.97 0.14 6.18
C THR A 303 -31.01 1.08 7.38
N ALA A 304 -31.84 0.82 8.38
CA ALA A 304 -31.95 1.66 9.56
C ALA A 304 -30.64 1.67 10.37
N MET A 305 -30.01 0.51 10.54
CA MET A 305 -28.71 0.38 11.24
C MET A 305 -27.60 1.15 10.50
N VAL A 306 -27.51 0.97 9.20
CA VAL A 306 -26.49 1.66 8.39
C VAL A 306 -26.71 3.18 8.39
N LYS A 307 -27.96 3.63 8.29
CA LYS A 307 -28.30 5.07 8.45
C LYS A 307 -27.85 5.62 9.79
N ALA A 308 -28.10 4.90 10.87
CA ALA A 308 -27.69 5.31 12.23
C ALA A 308 -26.15 5.40 12.36
N LEU A 309 -25.40 4.43 11.81
CA LEU A 309 -23.94 4.45 11.78
C LEU A 309 -23.40 5.65 11.00
N VAL A 310 -23.97 5.97 9.84
CA VAL A 310 -23.57 7.13 9.04
C VAL A 310 -23.90 8.44 9.76
N ALA A 311 -25.08 8.53 10.37
CA ALA A 311 -25.50 9.70 11.15
C ALA A 311 -24.59 9.92 12.38
N SER A 312 -24.05 8.86 12.99
CA SER A 312 -23.07 8.94 14.08
C SER A 312 -21.64 9.28 13.62
N GLY A 313 -21.44 9.53 12.33
CA GLY A 313 -20.16 9.92 11.76
C GLY A 313 -19.34 8.80 11.12
N SER A 314 -19.86 7.56 11.05
CA SER A 314 -19.15 6.47 10.36
C SER A 314 -19.03 6.76 8.87
N ARG A 315 -17.83 6.60 8.35
CA ARG A 315 -17.51 6.75 6.92
C ARG A 315 -17.16 5.43 6.25
N SER A 316 -17.26 4.34 7.00
CA SER A 316 -17.13 2.97 6.51
C SER A 316 -18.00 2.02 7.33
N ILE A 317 -18.42 0.93 6.70
CA ILE A 317 -19.27 -0.10 7.31
C ILE A 317 -18.58 -1.45 7.17
N ILE A 318 -18.38 -2.15 8.28
CA ILE A 318 -17.88 -3.53 8.24
C ILE A 318 -19.06 -4.46 7.92
N SER A 319 -18.96 -5.20 6.82
CA SER A 319 -19.92 -6.23 6.43
C SER A 319 -19.86 -7.39 7.44
N SER A 320 -20.82 -7.47 8.36
CA SER A 320 -20.82 -8.49 9.42
C SER A 320 -22.21 -8.76 9.97
N ASN A 321 -22.36 -9.87 10.67
CA ASN A 321 -23.59 -10.27 11.37
C ASN A 321 -24.10 -9.24 12.39
N ARG A 322 -23.22 -8.30 12.83
CA ARG A 322 -23.64 -7.19 13.72
C ARG A 322 -24.62 -6.24 13.06
N LEU A 323 -24.60 -6.12 11.74
CA LEU A 323 -25.53 -5.25 11.01
C LEU A 323 -26.97 -5.75 11.10
N ALA A 324 -27.17 -7.07 11.13
CA ALA A 324 -28.49 -7.70 11.23
C ALA A 324 -28.93 -7.92 12.69
N GLY A 325 -28.08 -7.56 13.67
CA GLY A 325 -28.33 -7.79 15.09
C GLY A 325 -29.42 -6.88 15.67
N GLN A 326 -30.06 -7.35 16.72
CA GLN A 326 -31.00 -6.58 17.53
C GLN A 326 -30.52 -6.52 18.98
N GLY A 327 -30.75 -5.39 19.66
CA GLY A 327 -30.40 -5.25 21.06
C GLY A 327 -28.91 -5.39 21.39
N GLY A 328 -28.01 -5.12 20.43
CA GLY A 328 -26.56 -5.22 20.60
C GLY A 328 -25.98 -6.61 20.38
N PHE A 329 -26.80 -7.61 20.08
CA PHE A 329 -26.35 -8.98 19.78
C PHE A 329 -26.29 -9.19 18.25
N PRO A 330 -25.22 -9.81 17.72
CA PRO A 330 -25.15 -10.16 16.31
C PRO A 330 -26.19 -11.22 15.97
N HIS A 331 -26.85 -11.06 14.81
CA HIS A 331 -27.76 -12.04 14.24
C HIS A 331 -27.23 -12.51 12.89
N ASP A 332 -27.16 -13.81 12.69
CA ASP A 332 -26.76 -14.41 11.42
C ASP A 332 -27.99 -14.73 10.57
N PRO A 333 -28.28 -13.94 9.51
CA PRO A 333 -29.44 -14.21 8.65
C PRO A 333 -29.29 -15.47 7.80
N ALA A 334 -28.07 -15.99 7.63
CA ALA A 334 -27.79 -17.15 6.77
C ALA A 334 -26.62 -17.99 7.33
N PRO A 335 -26.81 -18.76 8.42
CA PRO A 335 -25.75 -19.55 9.03
C PRO A 335 -25.08 -20.51 8.05
N GLY A 336 -23.75 -20.57 8.06
CA GLY A 336 -22.96 -21.44 7.20
C GLY A 336 -22.91 -21.02 5.73
N LYS A 337 -23.44 -19.85 5.37
CA LYS A 337 -23.37 -19.28 4.01
C LYS A 337 -22.43 -18.09 3.96
N HIS A 338 -21.79 -17.88 2.81
CA HIS A 338 -21.01 -16.66 2.55
C HIS A 338 -21.96 -15.49 2.29
N LYS A 339 -21.93 -14.51 3.18
CA LYS A 339 -22.79 -13.34 3.16
C LYS A 339 -22.09 -12.12 2.58
N LEU A 340 -22.88 -11.16 2.15
CA LEU A 340 -22.37 -9.85 1.76
C LEU A 340 -23.37 -8.74 2.14
N LEU A 341 -22.82 -7.54 2.28
CA LEU A 341 -23.57 -6.31 2.41
C LEU A 341 -23.80 -5.73 1.01
N ARG A 342 -25.04 -5.59 0.62
CA ARG A 342 -25.47 -4.80 -0.55
C ARG A 342 -25.90 -3.43 -0.05
N LEU A 343 -25.15 -2.41 -0.39
CA LEU A 343 -25.38 -1.05 0.07
C LEU A 343 -25.59 -0.11 -1.11
N THR A 344 -26.77 0.49 -1.18
CA THR A 344 -27.10 1.54 -2.16
C THR A 344 -27.12 2.90 -1.46
N PHE A 345 -26.35 3.84 -1.95
CA PHE A 345 -26.26 5.19 -1.40
C PHE A 345 -26.03 6.23 -2.49
N ARG A 346 -26.23 7.51 -2.15
CA ARG A 346 -25.92 8.67 -2.98
C ARG A 346 -24.93 9.56 -2.28
N LYS A 347 -24.06 10.20 -3.04
CA LYS A 347 -23.17 11.26 -2.57
C LYS A 347 -23.68 12.60 -3.09
N ALA A 348 -23.81 13.60 -2.21
CA ALA A 348 -24.14 14.99 -2.57
C ALA A 348 -25.26 15.15 -3.61
N GLY A 349 -26.32 14.34 -3.54
CA GLY A 349 -27.45 14.39 -4.49
C GLY A 349 -27.18 13.77 -5.87
N GLY A 350 -26.02 13.12 -6.07
CA GLY A 350 -25.66 12.41 -7.30
C GLY A 350 -26.46 11.11 -7.52
N PRO A 351 -26.13 10.35 -8.55
CA PRO A 351 -26.78 9.08 -8.84
C PRO A 351 -26.56 8.06 -7.71
N ALA A 352 -27.52 7.16 -7.54
CA ALA A 352 -27.39 6.09 -6.57
C ALA A 352 -26.33 5.08 -7.03
N VAL A 353 -25.40 4.74 -6.14
CA VAL A 353 -24.37 3.73 -6.35
C VAL A 353 -24.65 2.55 -5.43
N THR A 354 -24.52 1.33 -5.95
CA THR A 354 -24.64 0.10 -5.16
C THR A 354 -23.26 -0.55 -5.03
N LEU A 355 -22.85 -0.75 -3.79
CA LEU A 355 -21.65 -1.52 -3.45
C LEU A 355 -22.05 -2.89 -2.91
N LEU A 356 -21.25 -3.91 -3.24
CA LEU A 356 -21.31 -5.23 -2.66
C LEU A 356 -20.01 -5.48 -1.89
N THR A 357 -20.17 -5.77 -0.60
CA THR A 357 -19.02 -5.97 0.28
C THR A 357 -19.13 -7.33 0.95
N PRO A 358 -18.21 -8.26 0.68
CA PRO A 358 -18.17 -9.57 1.34
C PRO A 358 -18.13 -9.45 2.86
N GLU A 359 -18.61 -10.49 3.54
CA GLU A 359 -18.53 -10.60 5.00
C GLU A 359 -17.08 -10.41 5.48
N THR A 360 -16.91 -9.77 6.62
CA THR A 360 -15.65 -9.36 7.24
C THR A 360 -14.86 -8.25 6.55
N GLN A 361 -15.29 -7.81 5.37
CA GLN A 361 -14.64 -6.69 4.66
C GLN A 361 -15.29 -5.34 4.99
N GLU A 362 -14.51 -4.29 4.78
CA GLU A 362 -14.92 -2.91 5.00
C GLU A 362 -15.53 -2.31 3.72
N CYS A 363 -16.77 -1.84 3.82
CA CYS A 363 -17.43 -1.02 2.81
C CYS A 363 -17.11 0.46 3.05
N LYS A 364 -16.27 1.06 2.25
CA LYS A 364 -15.95 2.49 2.34
C LYS A 364 -17.04 3.30 1.65
N LEU A 365 -17.74 4.14 2.42
CA LEU A 365 -18.79 5.04 1.95
C LEU A 365 -18.23 6.33 1.38
N VAL A 366 -17.10 6.77 1.96
CA VAL A 366 -16.40 7.97 1.54
C VAL A 366 -15.15 7.53 0.83
N GLY A 367 -14.95 8.05 -0.37
CA GLY A 367 -13.66 8.00 -1.03
C GLY A 367 -12.66 8.88 -0.30
N SER A 368 -11.45 8.80 -0.69
CA SER A 368 -10.44 9.82 -0.47
C SER A 368 -9.97 10.30 -1.84
N THR A 369 -9.85 11.61 -1.97
CA THR A 369 -9.46 12.23 -3.22
C THR A 369 -8.04 12.77 -3.09
N LEU A 370 -7.20 12.51 -4.08
CA LEU A 370 -5.83 13.00 -4.14
C LEU A 370 -5.84 14.53 -4.19
N ASP A 371 -5.01 15.19 -3.37
CA ASP A 371 -4.89 16.65 -3.36
C ASP A 371 -4.62 17.18 -4.78
N ALA A 372 -5.38 18.18 -5.21
CA ALA A 372 -5.32 18.74 -6.58
C ALA A 372 -3.92 19.25 -6.94
N ARG A 373 -3.13 19.73 -5.96
CA ARG A 373 -1.75 20.17 -6.14
C ARG A 373 -0.81 19.01 -6.50
N PHE A 374 -1.16 17.77 -6.14
CA PHE A 374 -0.48 16.56 -6.58
C PHE A 374 -1.08 16.04 -7.88
N ALA A 375 -2.41 15.96 -7.94
CA ALA A 375 -3.13 15.37 -9.08
C ALA A 375 -2.92 16.18 -10.36
N GLY A 376 -2.97 17.52 -10.32
CA GLY A 376 -2.80 18.38 -11.49
C GLY A 376 -1.50 18.11 -12.24
N PRO A 377 -0.32 18.27 -11.63
CA PRO A 377 0.95 17.95 -12.26
C PRO A 377 1.05 16.49 -12.75
N LEU A 378 0.47 15.53 -12.00
CA LEU A 378 0.45 14.13 -12.42
C LEU A 378 -0.38 13.92 -13.68
N VAL A 379 -1.57 14.52 -13.77
CA VAL A 379 -2.43 14.50 -14.97
C VAL A 379 -1.70 15.11 -16.16
N ASP A 380 -1.05 16.26 -15.97
CA ASP A 380 -0.32 16.94 -17.06
C ASP A 380 0.87 16.11 -17.55
N ALA A 381 1.62 15.49 -16.65
CA ALA A 381 2.66 14.54 -17.02
C ALA A 381 2.09 13.34 -17.80
N CYS A 382 0.95 12.80 -17.39
CA CYS A 382 0.29 11.66 -18.07
C CYS A 382 -0.16 12.01 -19.50
N LYS A 383 -0.56 13.25 -19.78
CA LYS A 383 -0.99 13.70 -21.12
C LYS A 383 0.13 13.64 -22.15
N THR A 384 1.37 13.85 -21.74
CA THR A 384 2.53 13.99 -22.64
C THR A 384 3.51 12.82 -22.53
N ALA A 385 3.23 11.84 -21.68
CA ALA A 385 4.12 10.73 -21.40
C ALA A 385 4.13 9.71 -22.54
N ASP A 386 5.32 9.21 -22.85
CA ASP A 386 5.57 8.11 -23.77
C ASP A 386 6.59 7.12 -23.19
N GLY A 387 6.75 5.97 -23.84
CA GLY A 387 7.75 4.96 -23.52
C GLY A 387 7.85 4.65 -22.03
N LYS A 388 9.08 4.52 -21.54
CA LYS A 388 9.38 4.17 -20.12
C LYS A 388 8.86 5.19 -19.12
N PHE A 389 8.76 6.46 -19.50
CA PHE A 389 8.19 7.47 -18.60
C PHE A 389 6.70 7.21 -18.36
N ARG A 390 5.96 6.88 -19.43
CA ARG A 390 4.56 6.46 -19.32
C ARG A 390 4.40 5.24 -18.41
N ASP A 391 5.26 4.21 -18.57
CA ASP A 391 5.23 3.01 -17.74
C ASP A 391 5.43 3.34 -16.24
N ALA A 392 6.35 4.26 -15.94
CA ALA A 392 6.59 4.73 -14.59
C ALA A 392 5.35 5.46 -13.99
N LEU A 393 4.68 6.32 -14.79
CA LEU A 393 3.45 6.98 -14.37
C LEU A 393 2.30 6.00 -14.16
N VAL A 394 2.18 4.95 -14.99
CA VAL A 394 1.21 3.86 -14.79
C VAL A 394 1.43 3.17 -13.47
N LYS A 395 2.70 2.89 -13.08
CA LYS A 395 3.02 2.32 -11.76
C LYS A 395 2.55 3.24 -10.62
N ILE A 396 2.80 4.56 -10.74
CA ILE A 396 2.38 5.54 -9.73
C ILE A 396 0.86 5.58 -9.61
N VAL A 397 0.16 5.76 -10.71
CA VAL A 397 -1.31 5.86 -10.74
C VAL A 397 -1.94 4.58 -10.19
N ASN A 398 -1.49 3.40 -10.64
CA ASN A 398 -1.96 2.10 -10.13
C ASN A 398 -1.77 1.93 -8.61
N ALA A 399 -0.69 2.48 -8.07
CA ALA A 399 -0.44 2.41 -6.64
C ALA A 399 -1.35 3.38 -5.86
N LEU A 400 -1.60 4.58 -6.41
CA LEU A 400 -2.42 5.61 -5.78
C LEU A 400 -3.93 5.31 -5.88
N GLU A 401 -4.41 4.74 -6.99
CA GLU A 401 -5.82 4.32 -7.14
C GLU A 401 -6.30 3.36 -6.03
N ARG A 402 -5.40 2.56 -5.47
CA ARG A 402 -5.72 1.70 -4.33
C ARG A 402 -6.02 2.48 -3.05
N LYS A 403 -5.67 3.75 -3.00
CA LYS A 403 -5.90 4.65 -1.85
C LYS A 403 -7.15 5.51 -2.02
N GLY A 404 -7.49 5.88 -3.27
CA GLY A 404 -8.63 6.72 -3.54
C GLY A 404 -8.67 7.25 -4.97
N ASP A 405 -9.51 8.25 -5.21
CA ASP A 405 -9.66 8.91 -6.50
C ASP A 405 -8.41 9.72 -6.84
N VAL A 406 -7.82 9.45 -7.99
CA VAL A 406 -6.63 10.11 -8.54
C VAL A 406 -6.96 11.29 -9.46
N GLN A 407 -8.19 11.80 -9.40
CA GLN A 407 -8.68 12.99 -10.14
C GLN A 407 -8.45 12.91 -11.67
N GLY A 408 -8.73 11.74 -12.25
CA GLY A 408 -8.67 11.52 -13.70
C GLY A 408 -7.28 11.23 -14.26
N ALA A 409 -6.22 11.16 -13.44
CA ALA A 409 -4.90 10.74 -13.90
C ALA A 409 -4.93 9.33 -14.53
N ASP A 410 -5.79 8.45 -14.03
CA ASP A 410 -6.03 7.12 -14.60
C ASP A 410 -6.67 7.21 -16.00
N ALA A 411 -7.67 8.10 -16.17
CA ALA A 411 -8.40 8.26 -17.44
C ALA A 411 -7.48 8.70 -18.58
N VAL A 412 -6.52 9.56 -18.31
CA VAL A 412 -5.55 10.07 -19.29
C VAL A 412 -4.57 8.98 -19.74
N LEU A 413 -4.28 8.01 -18.88
CA LEU A 413 -3.42 6.89 -19.22
C LEU A 413 -4.11 5.83 -20.08
N PHE A 414 -5.45 5.79 -20.10
CA PHE A 414 -6.18 4.91 -20.99
C PHE A 414 -6.20 5.47 -22.41
N ARG A 415 -5.84 4.63 -23.36
CA ARG A 415 -6.01 4.94 -24.79
C ARG A 415 -7.05 4.01 -25.40
N PRO A 416 -7.90 4.51 -26.30
CA PRO A 416 -8.88 3.68 -26.97
C PRO A 416 -8.19 2.66 -27.89
N ILE A 417 -8.66 1.40 -27.85
CA ILE A 417 -8.36 0.37 -28.84
C ILE A 417 -9.52 0.14 -29.81
N PHE A 418 -10.61 0.87 -29.62
CA PHE A 418 -11.72 0.99 -30.55
C PHE A 418 -12.05 2.47 -30.73
N ASN A 419 -12.08 2.93 -31.98
CA ASN A 419 -12.25 4.34 -32.35
C ASN A 419 -13.71 4.81 -32.44
N GLY A 420 -14.68 3.87 -32.23
CA GLY A 420 -16.12 4.15 -32.32
C GLY A 420 -16.66 4.32 -33.74
N LYS A 421 -15.84 4.15 -34.79
CA LYS A 421 -16.22 4.42 -36.18
C LYS A 421 -16.13 3.19 -37.10
N ASP A 422 -15.03 2.46 -36.98
CA ASP A 422 -14.71 1.30 -37.79
C ASP A 422 -13.85 0.28 -37.03
N LEU A 423 -13.49 -0.81 -37.67
CA LEU A 423 -12.65 -1.87 -37.10
C LEU A 423 -11.17 -1.66 -37.41
N ALA A 424 -10.70 -0.43 -37.58
CA ALA A 424 -9.28 -0.15 -37.77
C ALA A 424 -8.44 -0.68 -36.60
N GLY A 425 -7.39 -1.46 -36.90
CA GLY A 425 -6.58 -2.14 -35.91
C GLY A 425 -7.15 -3.48 -35.44
N TRP A 426 -8.33 -3.86 -35.89
CA TRP A 426 -8.95 -5.15 -35.60
C TRP A 426 -9.01 -6.02 -36.86
N SER A 427 -8.88 -7.34 -36.69
CA SER A 427 -8.97 -8.32 -37.77
C SER A 427 -10.01 -9.37 -37.47
N GLN A 428 -10.81 -9.75 -38.42
CA GLN A 428 -11.81 -10.82 -38.33
C GLN A 428 -11.77 -11.71 -39.58
N GLN A 429 -12.30 -12.91 -39.43
CA GLN A 429 -12.68 -13.80 -40.54
C GLN A 429 -14.20 -13.76 -40.71
N ASP A 430 -14.69 -13.94 -41.93
CA ASP A 430 -16.07 -14.23 -42.28
C ASP A 430 -17.14 -13.14 -41.97
N GLY A 431 -16.75 -11.92 -41.64
CA GLY A 431 -17.67 -10.77 -41.58
C GLY A 431 -18.75 -10.80 -40.50
N TYR A 432 -18.54 -11.54 -39.39
CA TYR A 432 -19.50 -11.60 -38.27
C TYR A 432 -19.55 -10.34 -37.42
N PHE A 433 -18.51 -9.52 -37.47
CA PHE A 433 -18.43 -8.28 -36.71
C PHE A 433 -18.55 -7.05 -37.61
N SER A 434 -19.29 -6.08 -37.12
CA SER A 434 -19.52 -4.79 -37.77
C SER A 434 -19.49 -3.67 -36.72
N VAL A 435 -19.51 -2.42 -37.19
CA VAL A 435 -19.67 -1.25 -36.30
C VAL A 435 -20.99 -0.57 -36.61
N LYS A 436 -21.78 -0.32 -35.59
CA LYS A 436 -23.05 0.40 -35.66
C LYS A 436 -23.18 1.35 -34.47
N ASP A 437 -23.44 2.62 -34.76
CA ASP A 437 -23.68 3.66 -33.73
C ASP A 437 -22.63 3.74 -32.64
N GLY A 438 -21.34 3.62 -33.00
CA GLY A 438 -20.22 3.63 -32.02
C GLY A 438 -20.04 2.33 -31.24
N VAL A 439 -20.64 1.26 -31.69
CA VAL A 439 -20.62 -0.05 -31.02
C VAL A 439 -20.08 -1.12 -31.97
N ILE A 440 -19.17 -1.97 -31.50
CA ILE A 440 -18.80 -3.22 -32.17
C ILE A 440 -19.95 -4.20 -31.96
N VAL A 441 -20.53 -4.71 -33.03
CA VAL A 441 -21.62 -5.68 -33.00
C VAL A 441 -21.16 -6.97 -33.66
N GLY A 442 -21.11 -8.06 -32.89
CA GLY A 442 -20.94 -9.42 -33.41
C GLY A 442 -22.32 -10.10 -33.49
N ALA A 443 -22.68 -10.64 -34.63
CA ALA A 443 -23.97 -11.23 -34.84
C ALA A 443 -23.93 -12.60 -35.54
N SER A 444 -24.66 -13.59 -34.97
CA SER A 444 -25.04 -14.84 -35.60
C SER A 444 -26.53 -14.74 -35.94
N THR A 445 -26.88 -14.93 -37.19
CA THR A 445 -28.26 -14.83 -37.66
C THR A 445 -28.76 -16.20 -38.19
N PRO A 446 -30.09 -16.42 -38.38
CA PRO A 446 -30.58 -17.68 -38.95
C PRO A 446 -29.95 -17.98 -40.32
N ASP A 447 -29.68 -16.93 -41.14
CA ASP A 447 -29.12 -17.08 -42.47
C ASP A 447 -27.58 -17.14 -42.49
N HIS A 448 -26.93 -16.72 -41.37
CA HIS A 448 -25.49 -16.72 -41.22
C HIS A 448 -25.13 -17.14 -39.78
N LEU A 449 -25.25 -18.43 -39.52
CA LEU A 449 -24.95 -19.02 -38.20
C LEU A 449 -23.45 -19.08 -37.96
N CYS A 450 -23.04 -18.65 -36.78
CA CYS A 450 -21.66 -18.75 -36.30
C CYS A 450 -21.30 -20.24 -36.05
N LYS A 451 -20.40 -20.79 -36.89
CA LYS A 451 -19.85 -22.16 -36.79
C LYS A 451 -18.52 -22.22 -37.53
N PRO A 452 -17.40 -22.47 -36.85
CA PRO A 452 -17.15 -22.55 -35.40
C PRO A 452 -17.18 -21.19 -34.69
N ASN A 453 -16.60 -21.10 -33.47
CA ASN A 453 -16.38 -19.84 -32.77
C ASN A 453 -15.58 -18.86 -33.66
N HIS A 454 -16.02 -17.60 -33.72
CA HIS A 454 -15.30 -16.52 -34.40
C HIS A 454 -14.79 -15.48 -33.43
N HIS A 455 -13.71 -14.83 -33.81
CA HIS A 455 -13.05 -13.81 -32.97
C HIS A 455 -12.71 -12.57 -33.77
N LEU A 456 -12.97 -11.43 -33.19
CA LEU A 456 -12.46 -10.14 -33.64
C LEU A 456 -11.19 -9.83 -32.84
N VAL A 457 -10.04 -9.83 -33.52
CA VAL A 457 -8.72 -9.73 -32.87
C VAL A 457 -8.17 -8.32 -33.02
N TYR A 458 -7.74 -7.71 -31.93
CA TYR A 458 -6.96 -6.47 -32.00
C TYR A 458 -5.52 -6.77 -32.36
N THR A 459 -5.14 -6.51 -33.61
CA THR A 459 -3.85 -6.88 -34.20
C THR A 459 -2.84 -5.74 -34.25
N ALA A 460 -3.24 -4.51 -33.91
CA ALA A 460 -2.37 -3.35 -34.00
C ALA A 460 -1.16 -3.42 -33.04
N GLU A 461 -1.27 -4.19 -31.96
CA GLU A 461 -0.18 -4.43 -31.01
C GLU A 461 -0.38 -5.72 -30.20
N THR A 462 0.66 -6.11 -29.48
CA THR A 462 0.64 -7.17 -28.47
C THR A 462 0.79 -6.58 -27.07
N PHE A 463 0.20 -7.25 -26.11
CA PHE A 463 0.17 -6.85 -24.72
C PHE A 463 0.94 -7.85 -23.84
N THR A 464 1.68 -7.36 -22.86
CA THR A 464 2.23 -8.10 -21.73
C THR A 464 1.36 -7.82 -20.49
N ASP A 465 1.78 -6.86 -19.66
CA ASP A 465 0.94 -6.33 -18.59
C ASP A 465 0.02 -5.25 -19.18
N PHE A 466 -1.25 -5.31 -18.80
CA PHE A 466 -2.22 -4.28 -19.23
C PHE A 466 -3.44 -4.24 -18.31
N GLU A 467 -4.18 -3.15 -18.40
CA GLU A 467 -5.54 -3.05 -17.88
C GLU A 467 -6.48 -2.66 -19.03
N LEU A 468 -7.45 -3.53 -19.32
CA LEU A 468 -8.53 -3.28 -20.25
C LEU A 468 -9.76 -2.81 -19.49
N ARG A 469 -10.40 -1.76 -19.94
CA ARG A 469 -11.76 -1.35 -19.55
C ARG A 469 -12.65 -1.24 -20.77
N GLY A 470 -13.91 -1.58 -20.62
CA GLY A 470 -14.91 -1.47 -21.66
C GLY A 470 -16.32 -1.77 -21.14
N GLU A 471 -17.26 -1.73 -22.05
CA GLU A 471 -18.65 -2.08 -21.76
C GLU A 471 -19.12 -3.14 -22.75
N PHE A 472 -19.95 -4.06 -22.28
CA PHE A 472 -20.54 -5.10 -23.10
C PHE A 472 -22.04 -5.24 -22.85
N ARG A 473 -22.76 -5.71 -23.86
CA ARG A 473 -24.18 -6.07 -23.80
C ARG A 473 -24.40 -7.32 -24.64
N LEU A 474 -25.15 -8.28 -24.11
CA LEU A 474 -25.40 -9.57 -24.74
C LEU A 474 -26.88 -9.81 -24.85
N SER A 475 -27.37 -10.40 -25.98
CA SER A 475 -28.71 -10.99 -26.04
C SER A 475 -28.78 -12.18 -25.07
N ARG A 476 -29.97 -12.47 -24.54
CA ARG A 476 -30.17 -13.44 -23.45
C ARG A 476 -29.54 -14.82 -23.70
N GLY A 477 -29.57 -15.34 -24.91
CA GLY A 477 -28.98 -16.61 -25.29
C GLY A 477 -27.54 -16.57 -25.76
N ALA A 478 -26.93 -15.38 -25.80
CA ALA A 478 -25.55 -15.22 -26.32
C ALA A 478 -24.50 -15.81 -25.39
N ASN A 479 -23.39 -16.24 -26.00
CA ASN A 479 -22.15 -16.58 -25.32
C ASN A 479 -20.99 -15.84 -26.00
N SER A 480 -20.10 -15.29 -25.18
CA SER A 480 -18.98 -14.44 -25.61
C SER A 480 -17.87 -14.42 -24.58
N GLY A 481 -16.84 -13.66 -24.83
CA GLY A 481 -15.74 -13.41 -23.91
C GLY A 481 -14.70 -12.47 -24.50
N ILE A 482 -13.84 -11.97 -23.62
CA ILE A 482 -12.65 -11.21 -23.99
C ILE A 482 -11.45 -12.13 -23.80
N GLN A 483 -10.82 -12.49 -24.93
CA GLN A 483 -9.59 -13.27 -24.95
C GLN A 483 -8.41 -12.40 -24.53
N ILE A 484 -7.50 -12.99 -23.78
CA ILE A 484 -6.34 -12.37 -23.14
C ILE A 484 -5.09 -13.14 -23.59
N HIS A 485 -4.08 -12.43 -24.12
CA HIS A 485 -2.85 -13.01 -24.62
C HIS A 485 -3.06 -14.09 -25.70
N CYS A 486 -4.08 -13.94 -26.54
CA CYS A 486 -4.31 -14.90 -27.61
C CYS A 486 -3.30 -14.71 -28.76
N LYS A 487 -3.03 -15.81 -29.49
CA LYS A 487 -2.26 -15.82 -30.73
C LYS A 487 -3.23 -15.92 -31.91
N PRO A 488 -3.18 -15.02 -32.91
CA PRO A 488 -4.16 -14.99 -34.01
C PRO A 488 -4.29 -16.32 -34.76
N GLN A 489 -3.19 -17.10 -34.88
CA GLN A 489 -3.18 -18.40 -35.57
C GLN A 489 -3.84 -19.52 -34.78
N TYR A 490 -4.00 -19.36 -33.45
CA TYR A 490 -4.49 -20.38 -32.52
C TYR A 490 -5.55 -19.84 -31.58
N ILE A 491 -6.38 -18.90 -32.07
CA ILE A 491 -7.44 -18.32 -31.26
C ILE A 491 -8.42 -19.43 -30.87
N GLY A 492 -8.72 -19.53 -29.58
CA GLY A 492 -9.51 -20.63 -29.05
C GLY A 492 -8.70 -21.79 -28.45
N ASP A 493 -7.37 -21.86 -28.72
CA ASP A 493 -6.51 -22.92 -28.21
C ASP A 493 -5.54 -22.44 -27.11
N ASN A 494 -5.32 -21.14 -26.99
CA ASN A 494 -4.39 -20.58 -26.01
C ASN A 494 -4.89 -19.22 -25.47
N GLY A 495 -4.26 -18.81 -24.37
CA GLY A 495 -4.63 -17.61 -23.62
C GLY A 495 -5.82 -17.84 -22.72
N TYR A 496 -6.21 -16.80 -22.01
CA TYR A 496 -7.37 -16.83 -21.10
C TYR A 496 -8.55 -16.08 -21.69
N GLN A 497 -9.73 -16.38 -21.19
CA GLN A 497 -10.93 -15.64 -21.54
C GLN A 497 -11.63 -15.12 -20.29
N ALA A 498 -11.83 -13.82 -20.20
CA ALA A 498 -12.81 -13.25 -19.29
C ALA A 498 -14.19 -13.60 -19.87
N ASP A 499 -14.82 -14.61 -19.27
CA ASP A 499 -15.98 -15.30 -19.83
C ASP A 499 -17.27 -14.55 -19.54
N MET A 500 -18.22 -14.64 -20.47
CA MET A 500 -19.52 -14.01 -20.35
C MET A 500 -20.60 -14.71 -21.17
N ASN A 501 -21.82 -14.75 -20.63
CA ASN A 501 -22.98 -15.20 -21.37
C ASN A 501 -24.23 -14.41 -21.03
N GLY A 502 -25.20 -14.36 -21.94
CA GLY A 502 -26.42 -13.55 -21.84
C GLY A 502 -27.32 -13.90 -20.65
N GLY A 503 -27.26 -15.14 -20.16
CA GLY A 503 -27.97 -15.59 -18.96
C GLY A 503 -27.24 -15.25 -17.65
N GLY A 504 -26.01 -14.76 -17.70
CA GLY A 504 -25.23 -14.36 -16.53
C GLY A 504 -24.48 -15.49 -15.80
N ASN A 505 -24.64 -16.75 -16.21
CA ASN A 505 -24.07 -17.89 -15.48
C ASN A 505 -22.54 -17.88 -15.45
N TYR A 506 -21.91 -17.46 -16.54
CA TYR A 506 -20.44 -17.42 -16.68
C TYR A 506 -19.83 -16.02 -16.61
N VAL A 507 -20.66 -14.97 -16.49
CA VAL A 507 -20.14 -13.61 -16.41
C VAL A 507 -19.23 -13.43 -15.21
N GLY A 508 -17.99 -12.96 -15.46
CA GLY A 508 -16.98 -12.73 -14.43
C GLY A 508 -16.21 -13.95 -13.99
N PHE A 509 -16.30 -15.06 -14.73
CA PHE A 509 -15.38 -16.20 -14.62
C PHE A 509 -14.13 -15.97 -15.47
N LEU A 510 -13.10 -16.78 -15.25
CA LEU A 510 -11.95 -16.89 -16.11
C LEU A 510 -11.84 -18.31 -16.67
N TYR A 511 -11.86 -18.43 -17.99
CA TYR A 511 -11.81 -19.66 -18.73
C TYR A 511 -10.46 -19.79 -19.46
N HIS A 512 -10.01 -21.01 -19.68
CA HIS A 512 -8.86 -21.31 -20.55
C HIS A 512 -9.21 -22.47 -21.48
N PRO A 513 -8.99 -22.40 -22.80
CA PRO A 513 -9.47 -23.41 -23.76
C PRO A 513 -9.05 -24.85 -23.43
N ARG A 514 -7.85 -25.07 -22.96
CA ARG A 514 -7.33 -26.40 -22.60
C ARG A 514 -7.54 -26.81 -21.14
N GLN A 515 -7.96 -25.85 -20.27
CA GLN A 515 -8.11 -26.07 -18.82
C GLN A 515 -9.56 -25.88 -18.37
N HIS A 516 -10.45 -25.45 -19.26
CA HIS A 516 -11.82 -25.10 -19.00
C HIS A 516 -11.95 -23.99 -17.93
N LEU A 517 -12.78 -24.16 -16.94
CA LEU A 517 -13.01 -23.18 -15.88
C LEU A 517 -11.82 -23.12 -14.93
N VAL A 518 -11.03 -22.07 -15.02
CA VAL A 518 -9.85 -21.84 -14.20
C VAL A 518 -10.18 -20.99 -12.98
N GLY A 519 -10.83 -19.84 -13.19
CA GLY A 519 -11.19 -18.91 -12.14
C GLY A 519 -12.70 -18.79 -11.96
N GLU A 520 -13.20 -19.11 -10.76
CA GLU A 520 -14.61 -19.01 -10.40
C GLU A 520 -14.94 -17.63 -9.82
N ARG A 521 -16.17 -17.17 -10.00
CA ARG A 521 -16.65 -15.99 -9.29
C ARG A 521 -16.53 -16.17 -7.78
N GLY A 522 -16.10 -15.11 -7.09
CA GLY A 522 -15.93 -15.09 -5.65
C GLY A 522 -14.67 -15.81 -5.16
N ALA A 523 -13.70 -16.11 -6.04
CA ALA A 523 -12.51 -16.83 -5.66
C ALA A 523 -11.21 -16.17 -6.19
N ASP A 524 -10.17 -16.25 -5.37
CA ASP A 524 -8.77 -16.11 -5.75
C ASP A 524 -8.23 -17.52 -5.98
N VAL A 525 -7.71 -17.78 -7.17
CA VAL A 525 -7.19 -19.09 -7.58
C VAL A 525 -5.70 -18.97 -7.83
N THR A 526 -4.90 -19.82 -7.20
CA THR A 526 -3.47 -19.96 -7.46
C THR A 526 -3.20 -21.32 -8.05
N LEU A 527 -2.50 -21.35 -9.18
CA LEU A 527 -2.06 -22.53 -9.88
C LEU A 527 -0.53 -22.57 -9.83
N ALA A 528 0.01 -23.46 -9.03
CA ALA A 528 1.44 -23.64 -8.88
C ALA A 528 2.06 -24.28 -10.15
N ALA A 529 3.38 -24.17 -10.32
CA ALA A 529 4.08 -24.70 -11.49
C ALA A 529 3.92 -26.22 -11.65
N ASP A 530 3.72 -26.94 -10.56
CA ASP A 530 3.45 -28.41 -10.53
C ASP A 530 1.98 -28.77 -10.80
N GLY A 531 1.12 -27.76 -11.04
CA GLY A 531 -0.31 -27.95 -11.31
C GLY A 531 -1.20 -27.96 -10.06
N ALA A 532 -0.64 -27.81 -8.85
CA ALA A 532 -1.44 -27.73 -7.62
C ALA A 532 -2.34 -26.49 -7.67
N LYS A 533 -3.65 -26.69 -7.42
CA LYS A 533 -4.66 -25.62 -7.42
C LYS A 533 -5.08 -25.28 -6.00
N THR A 534 -4.94 -24.02 -5.63
CA THR A 534 -5.47 -23.46 -4.37
C THR A 534 -6.59 -22.48 -4.68
N VAL A 535 -7.68 -22.55 -3.93
CA VAL A 535 -8.86 -21.69 -4.10
C VAL A 535 -9.18 -21.02 -2.77
N ALA A 536 -9.04 -19.70 -2.73
CA ALA A 536 -9.43 -18.88 -1.59
C ALA A 536 -10.71 -18.09 -1.93
N ARG A 537 -11.82 -18.45 -1.32
CA ARG A 537 -13.10 -17.76 -1.56
C ARG A 537 -13.16 -16.45 -0.78
N PHE A 538 -13.43 -15.36 -1.47
CA PHE A 538 -13.65 -14.05 -0.87
C PHE A 538 -15.13 -13.61 -0.91
N ALA A 539 -15.97 -14.25 -1.75
CA ALA A 539 -17.41 -13.98 -1.84
C ALA A 539 -18.17 -15.20 -2.36
N ASP A 540 -19.48 -15.21 -2.18
CA ASP A 540 -20.35 -16.17 -2.83
C ASP A 540 -20.53 -15.81 -4.31
N GLY A 541 -20.24 -16.76 -5.20
CA GLY A 541 -20.26 -16.54 -6.65
C GLY A 541 -21.65 -16.24 -7.20
N ALA A 542 -22.71 -16.80 -6.60
CA ALA A 542 -24.09 -16.54 -7.02
C ALA A 542 -24.53 -15.11 -6.63
N SER A 543 -24.12 -14.65 -5.45
CA SER A 543 -24.36 -13.27 -5.05
C SER A 543 -23.69 -12.28 -6.02
N LEU A 544 -22.48 -12.58 -6.49
CA LEU A 544 -21.80 -11.78 -7.50
C LEU A 544 -22.46 -11.86 -8.88
N GLN A 545 -23.18 -12.96 -9.21
CA GLN A 545 -23.94 -13.06 -10.45
C GLN A 545 -25.02 -11.98 -10.55
N SER A 546 -25.62 -11.58 -9.43
CA SER A 546 -26.63 -10.52 -9.39
C SER A 546 -26.15 -9.14 -9.83
N LEU A 547 -24.83 -8.95 -9.99
CA LEU A 547 -24.25 -7.74 -10.57
C LEU A 547 -24.54 -7.61 -12.06
N TYR A 548 -24.66 -8.74 -12.77
CA TYR A 548 -24.88 -8.74 -14.20
C TYR A 548 -26.30 -8.27 -14.55
N ARG A 549 -26.37 -7.30 -15.45
CA ARG A 549 -27.61 -6.71 -15.94
C ARG A 549 -27.92 -7.33 -17.29
N ILE A 550 -28.87 -8.30 -17.31
CA ILE A 550 -29.26 -9.02 -18.52
C ILE A 550 -29.77 -8.06 -19.58
N GLU A 551 -29.24 -8.18 -20.82
CA GLU A 551 -29.61 -7.36 -21.99
C GLU A 551 -29.38 -5.84 -21.80
N GLN A 552 -28.59 -5.45 -20.81
CA GLN A 552 -28.19 -4.07 -20.56
C GLN A 552 -26.67 -3.91 -20.66
N TRP A 553 -26.19 -2.67 -20.72
CA TRP A 553 -24.77 -2.39 -20.68
C TRP A 553 -24.18 -2.72 -19.31
N ASN A 554 -23.10 -3.49 -19.31
CA ASN A 554 -22.31 -3.86 -18.16
C ASN A 554 -20.88 -3.37 -18.36
N ASP A 555 -20.28 -2.83 -17.30
CA ASP A 555 -18.87 -2.49 -17.28
C ASP A 555 -18.03 -3.76 -17.05
N ILE A 556 -16.94 -3.89 -17.78
CA ILE A 556 -15.92 -4.91 -17.57
C ILE A 556 -14.53 -4.27 -17.44
N ARG A 557 -13.79 -4.76 -16.45
CA ARG A 557 -12.37 -4.45 -16.26
C ARG A 557 -11.61 -5.76 -16.17
N VAL A 558 -10.53 -5.86 -16.94
CA VAL A 558 -9.58 -6.98 -16.91
C VAL A 558 -8.20 -6.41 -16.67
N LYS A 559 -7.50 -6.90 -15.66
CA LYS A 559 -6.11 -6.51 -15.38
C LYS A 559 -5.21 -7.73 -15.44
N VAL A 560 -4.17 -7.62 -16.25
CA VAL A 560 -3.07 -8.58 -16.32
C VAL A 560 -1.83 -7.91 -15.74
N ALA A 561 -1.19 -8.59 -14.79
CA ALA A 561 0.04 -8.11 -14.15
C ALA A 561 0.93 -9.32 -13.85
N GLY A 562 2.03 -9.47 -14.60
CA GLY A 562 2.85 -10.67 -14.58
C GLY A 562 2.02 -11.90 -14.93
N ARG A 563 1.92 -12.84 -13.99
CA ARG A 563 1.15 -14.08 -14.13
C ARG A 563 -0.23 -14.04 -13.48
N SER A 564 -0.74 -12.84 -13.16
CA SER A 564 -2.03 -12.66 -12.51
C SER A 564 -3.03 -12.01 -13.45
N ILE A 565 -4.25 -12.57 -13.50
CA ILE A 565 -5.39 -11.99 -14.22
C ILE A 565 -6.50 -11.76 -13.20
N THR A 566 -7.01 -10.53 -13.14
CA THR A 566 -8.14 -10.18 -12.28
C THR A 566 -9.27 -9.58 -13.12
N VAL A 567 -10.49 -9.98 -12.84
CA VAL A 567 -11.72 -9.53 -13.56
C VAL A 567 -12.65 -8.82 -12.59
N TRP A 568 -13.24 -7.71 -13.05
CA TRP A 568 -14.32 -6.98 -12.38
C TRP A 568 -15.51 -6.82 -13.32
N ILE A 569 -16.70 -6.91 -12.77
CA ILE A 569 -17.98 -6.64 -13.45
C ILE A 569 -18.70 -5.55 -12.67
N ASN A 570 -19.12 -4.50 -13.37
CA ASN A 570 -19.81 -3.35 -12.77
C ASN A 570 -19.08 -2.79 -11.53
N GLY A 571 -17.74 -2.68 -11.64
CA GLY A 571 -16.87 -2.15 -10.58
C GLY A 571 -16.53 -3.13 -9.46
N VAL A 572 -17.12 -4.32 -9.42
CA VAL A 572 -16.87 -5.31 -8.37
C VAL A 572 -15.96 -6.43 -8.86
N ARG A 573 -14.92 -6.76 -8.09
CA ARG A 573 -14.02 -7.88 -8.39
C ARG A 573 -14.79 -9.19 -8.34
N THR A 574 -14.72 -9.96 -9.43
CA THR A 574 -15.42 -11.24 -9.56
C THR A 574 -14.51 -12.44 -9.42
N THR A 575 -13.29 -12.38 -9.98
CA THR A 575 -12.30 -13.46 -9.85
C THR A 575 -10.88 -12.92 -9.98
N SER A 576 -9.91 -13.65 -9.44
CA SER A 576 -8.50 -13.46 -9.70
C SER A 576 -7.82 -14.81 -9.85
N VAL A 577 -6.92 -14.94 -10.84
CA VAL A 577 -6.14 -16.16 -11.07
C VAL A 577 -4.68 -15.78 -11.17
N GLU A 578 -3.83 -16.45 -10.40
CA GLU A 578 -2.38 -16.45 -10.53
C GLU A 578 -1.93 -17.82 -11.05
N ASP A 579 -1.32 -17.87 -12.25
CA ASP A 579 -0.93 -19.11 -12.88
C ASP A 579 0.59 -19.16 -13.15
N ALA A 580 1.29 -19.97 -12.37
CA ALA A 580 2.73 -20.16 -12.50
C ALA A 580 3.13 -21.13 -13.64
N ARG A 581 2.18 -21.77 -14.29
CA ARG A 581 2.43 -22.78 -15.34
C ARG A 581 2.71 -22.11 -16.68
N GLU A 582 3.95 -22.15 -17.15
CA GLU A 582 4.40 -21.44 -18.37
C GLU A 582 3.68 -21.87 -19.64
N GLU A 583 3.33 -23.16 -19.72
CA GLU A 583 2.66 -23.74 -20.89
C GLU A 583 1.22 -23.24 -21.11
N PHE A 584 0.56 -22.72 -20.05
CA PHE A 584 -0.81 -22.22 -20.10
C PHE A 584 -0.90 -20.71 -20.06
N PHE A 585 0.13 -20.03 -19.56
CA PHE A 585 0.13 -18.57 -19.43
C PHE A 585 1.12 -17.93 -20.41
N PRO A 586 0.70 -17.57 -21.63
CA PRO A 586 1.56 -16.82 -22.56
C PRO A 586 1.97 -15.48 -21.93
N SER A 587 3.27 -15.15 -22.01
CA SER A 587 3.80 -13.91 -21.44
C SER A 587 3.32 -12.65 -22.16
N SER A 588 2.83 -12.79 -23.41
CA SER A 588 2.26 -11.71 -24.20
C SER A 588 1.35 -12.25 -25.30
N GLY A 589 0.50 -11.40 -25.84
CA GLY A 589 -0.38 -11.74 -26.95
C GLY A 589 -1.39 -10.64 -27.26
N HIS A 590 -2.39 -10.97 -28.05
CA HIS A 590 -3.43 -10.05 -28.48
C HIS A 590 -4.66 -10.12 -27.56
N ILE A 591 -5.51 -9.12 -27.68
CA ILE A 591 -6.86 -9.09 -27.13
C ILE A 591 -7.83 -9.45 -28.25
N ALA A 592 -8.83 -10.29 -27.97
CA ALA A 592 -9.88 -10.58 -28.94
C ALA A 592 -11.27 -10.66 -28.30
N LEU A 593 -12.28 -10.37 -29.10
CA LEU A 593 -13.70 -10.47 -28.72
C LEU A 593 -14.29 -11.71 -29.38
N GLN A 594 -14.96 -12.57 -28.63
CA GLN A 594 -15.53 -13.80 -29.12
C GLN A 594 -16.99 -13.61 -29.58
N LEU A 595 -17.36 -14.25 -30.69
CA LEU A 595 -18.72 -14.66 -31.02
C LEU A 595 -18.73 -16.18 -30.98
N HIS A 596 -19.45 -16.74 -29.99
CA HIS A 596 -19.50 -18.18 -29.80
C HIS A 596 -20.37 -18.84 -30.87
N GLN A 597 -20.02 -20.07 -31.25
CA GLN A 597 -20.90 -20.90 -32.10
C GLN A 597 -22.21 -21.17 -31.39
N GLY A 598 -23.29 -21.24 -32.17
CA GLY A 598 -24.60 -21.54 -31.58
C GLY A 598 -25.78 -20.93 -32.32
N PRO A 599 -26.94 -20.83 -31.64
CA PRO A 599 -28.12 -20.21 -32.21
C PRO A 599 -27.91 -18.74 -32.52
N PRO A 600 -28.85 -18.09 -33.23
CA PRO A 600 -28.82 -16.67 -33.48
C PRO A 600 -28.59 -15.87 -32.19
N MET A 601 -27.61 -14.97 -32.18
CA MET A 601 -27.23 -14.16 -31.00
C MET A 601 -26.61 -12.86 -31.41
N THR A 602 -26.59 -11.90 -30.49
CA THR A 602 -25.90 -10.62 -30.64
C THR A 602 -25.01 -10.38 -29.43
N VAL A 603 -23.76 -9.98 -29.70
CA VAL A 603 -22.78 -9.54 -28.70
C VAL A 603 -22.30 -8.14 -29.07
N GLU A 604 -22.23 -7.25 -28.11
CA GLU A 604 -21.97 -5.85 -28.33
C GLU A 604 -20.89 -5.33 -27.38
N PHE A 605 -19.94 -4.52 -27.90
CA PHE A 605 -18.86 -3.92 -27.14
C PHE A 605 -18.66 -2.46 -27.50
N ARG A 606 -18.37 -1.63 -26.52
CA ARG A 606 -18.02 -0.22 -26.70
C ARG A 606 -17.04 0.28 -25.63
N ASN A 607 -16.50 1.48 -25.85
CA ASN A 607 -15.61 2.15 -24.89
C ASN A 607 -14.38 1.29 -24.50
N LEU A 608 -13.90 0.45 -25.44
CA LEU A 608 -12.73 -0.39 -25.20
C LEU A 608 -11.46 0.47 -25.17
N ARG A 609 -10.77 0.43 -24.05
CA ARG A 609 -9.54 1.20 -23.82
C ARG A 609 -8.57 0.43 -22.95
N VAL A 610 -7.27 0.65 -23.14
CA VAL A 610 -6.18 -0.02 -22.42
C VAL A 610 -5.16 0.97 -21.88
N ARG A 611 -4.51 0.57 -20.81
CA ARG A 611 -3.30 1.22 -20.29
C ARG A 611 -2.29 0.20 -19.87
#